data_202aef02c4a36dc6033bea640d331aed
#
_entry.id   202aef02c4a36dc6033bea640d331aed
#
_cell.length_a   1.000
_cell.length_b   1.000
_cell.length_c   1.000
_cell.angle_alpha   90.00
_cell.angle_beta   90.00
_cell.angle_gamma   90.00
#
_symmetry.space_group_name_H-M   'P 1'
#
loop_
_entity.id
_entity.type
_entity.pdbx_description
1 polymer ?
#
loop_
_entity_poly.entity_id
_entity_poly.type
_entity_poly.pdbx_seq_one_letter_code
_entity_poly.pdbx_strand_id
1 'polypeptide(L)'
;IFAFLATLFLAAPAWAVDVQMGSNGNLIFDPAEVTISAGESVHFVNNMLPPHNVIVEDRPDLGHESLAMLPGEEFDVVFNDPGDYTYWCAPHKGAGMIGTVHVE
;
A
#
# COMPACT_ATOMS: atom_id res chain seq x y z
N ILE A 1 -14.22 35.63 -16.23
CA ILE A 1 -13.91 35.23 -15.80
C ILE A 1 -13.51 34.31 -15.49
N PHE A 2 -13.65 34.07 -15.32
CA PHE A 2 -13.29 33.24 -14.84
C PHE A 2 -12.71 32.29 -14.55
N ALA A 3 -12.86 32.03 -14.62
CA ALA A 3 -12.36 31.20 -14.20
C ALA A 3 -11.83 30.51 -13.99
N PHE A 4 -11.78 30.37 -13.83
CA PHE A 4 -11.17 29.75 -13.44
C PHE A 4 -10.73 29.06 -12.90
N LEU A 5 -10.77 29.00 -12.65
CA LEU A 5 -10.41 28.57 -11.96
C LEU A 5 -10.13 27.53 -11.67
N ALA A 6 -10.30 27.22 -11.75
CA ALA A 6 -10.13 26.35 -11.41
C ALA A 6 -9.45 25.58 -11.20
N THR A 7 -9.23 25.50 -11.12
CA THR A 7 -8.62 24.85 -10.84
C THR A 7 -7.88 24.36 -10.28
N LEU A 8 -7.87 24.46 -9.90
CA LEU A 8 -7.28 24.17 -9.32
C LEU A 8 -6.83 23.22 -8.86
N PHE A 9 -6.81 22.85 -8.79
CA PHE A 9 -6.51 22.12 -8.38
C PHE A 9 -5.94 21.40 -8.16
N LEU A 10 -6.09 21.40 -7.96
CA LEU A 10 -5.79 20.68 -7.63
C LEU A 10 -5.06 19.83 -7.37
N ALA A 11 -4.80 19.95 -7.02
CA ALA A 11 -3.84 18.86 -7.01
C ALA A 11 -3.77 18.26 -5.65
N ALA A 12 -4.76 17.53 -5.34
CA ALA A 12 -4.77 16.74 -4.13
C ALA A 12 -3.62 15.74 -4.21
N PRO A 13 -2.89 15.51 -3.12
CA PRO A 13 -1.88 14.47 -3.08
C PRO A 13 -2.48 13.14 -3.44
N ALA A 14 -1.69 12.32 -4.10
CA ALA A 14 -2.17 11.02 -4.57
C ALA A 14 -2.02 9.93 -3.52
N TRP A 15 -1.87 10.27 -2.26
CA TRP A 15 -1.87 9.27 -1.21
C TRP A 15 -3.29 9.09 -0.71
N ALA A 16 -3.64 7.91 -0.28
CA ALA A 16 -4.98 7.66 0.19
C ALA A 16 -5.02 7.02 1.55
N VAL A 17 -4.23 5.98 1.78
CA VAL A 17 -4.31 5.23 3.02
C VAL A 17 -2.93 4.76 3.45
N ASP A 18 -2.79 4.61 4.76
CA ASP A 18 -1.61 4.01 5.38
C ASP A 18 -1.93 2.59 5.78
N VAL A 19 -0.96 1.69 5.56
CA VAL A 19 -1.04 0.31 6.01
C VAL A 19 0.20 0.02 6.85
N GLN A 20 -0.02 -0.44 8.07
CA GLN A 20 1.09 -0.85 8.94
C GLN A 20 1.50 -2.26 8.58
N MET A 21 2.80 -2.49 8.48
CA MET A 21 3.36 -3.82 8.27
C MET A 21 3.82 -4.35 9.63
N GLY A 22 3.03 -5.25 10.19
CA GLY A 22 3.19 -5.70 11.57
C GLY A 22 2.47 -4.77 12.52
N SER A 23 1.58 -5.29 13.34
CA SER A 23 0.79 -4.47 14.24
C SER A 23 0.35 -5.32 15.44
N ASN A 24 0.38 -4.72 16.62
CA ASN A 24 -0.06 -5.36 17.86
C ASN A 24 0.63 -6.72 18.12
N GLY A 25 1.90 -6.84 17.73
CA GLY A 25 2.65 -8.08 17.92
C GLY A 25 2.30 -9.17 16.92
N ASN A 26 1.56 -8.87 15.87
CA ASN A 26 1.12 -9.84 14.87
C ASN A 26 1.75 -9.57 13.52
N LEU A 27 1.96 -10.65 12.75
CA LEU A 27 2.47 -10.58 11.39
C LEU A 27 1.29 -10.36 10.45
N ILE A 28 0.82 -9.12 10.39
CA ILE A 28 -0.34 -8.72 9.59
C ILE A 28 -0.09 -7.39 8.90
N PHE A 29 -0.86 -7.15 7.84
CA PHE A 29 -1.04 -5.81 7.28
C PHE A 29 -2.26 -5.21 7.98
N ASP A 30 -2.13 -4.00 8.48
CA ASP A 30 -3.20 -3.37 9.26
C ASP A 30 -3.48 -1.97 8.72
N PRO A 31 -4.63 -1.72 8.12
CA PRO A 31 -5.72 -2.66 7.86
C PRO A 31 -5.39 -3.66 6.75
N ALA A 32 -6.05 -4.81 6.77
CA ALA A 32 -5.79 -5.86 5.79
C ALA A 32 -6.47 -5.58 4.45
N GLU A 33 -7.51 -4.76 4.43
CA GLU A 33 -8.19 -4.37 3.20
C GLU A 33 -8.34 -2.87 3.16
N VAL A 34 -8.05 -2.30 1.99
CA VAL A 34 -8.20 -0.87 1.77
C VAL A 34 -8.84 -0.63 0.40
N THR A 35 -9.49 0.51 0.25
CA THR A 35 -10.08 0.93 -1.02
C THR A 35 -9.50 2.28 -1.40
N ILE A 36 -9.03 2.39 -2.64
CA ILE A 36 -8.46 3.62 -3.17
C ILE A 36 -9.03 3.86 -4.57
N SER A 37 -8.78 5.06 -5.09
CA SER A 37 -9.10 5.39 -6.48
C SER A 37 -7.90 5.10 -7.36
N ALA A 38 -8.15 4.80 -8.64
CA ALA A 38 -7.08 4.57 -9.59
C ALA A 38 -6.14 5.78 -9.63
N GLY A 39 -4.85 5.51 -9.62
CA GLY A 39 -3.82 6.54 -9.61
C GLY A 39 -3.33 6.92 -8.23
N GLU A 40 -4.02 6.48 -7.19
CA GLU A 40 -3.60 6.75 -5.82
C GLU A 40 -2.62 5.69 -5.33
N SER A 41 -1.98 5.98 -4.21
CA SER A 41 -1.01 5.06 -3.62
C SER A 41 -1.46 4.58 -2.26
N VAL A 42 -0.96 3.40 -1.90
CA VAL A 42 -1.03 2.89 -0.54
C VAL A 42 0.34 3.13 0.10
N HIS A 43 0.34 3.74 1.26
CA HIS A 43 1.56 4.06 1.98
C HIS A 43 1.80 2.97 3.03
N PHE A 44 2.87 2.20 2.86
CA PHE A 44 3.21 1.12 3.78
C PHE A 44 4.27 1.58 4.76
N VAL A 45 4.03 1.32 6.03
CA VAL A 45 4.95 1.69 7.11
C VAL A 45 5.41 0.44 7.83
N ASN A 46 6.72 0.24 7.89
CA ASN A 46 7.32 -0.89 8.60
C ASN A 46 7.24 -0.62 10.10
N ASN A 47 6.42 -1.38 10.79
CA ASN A 47 6.16 -1.13 12.19
C ASN A 47 6.89 -2.09 13.11
N MET A 48 6.48 -3.36 13.13
CA MET A 48 7.11 -4.32 14.04
C MET A 48 7.29 -5.67 13.36
N LEU A 49 8.17 -6.48 13.93
CA LEU A 49 8.47 -7.83 13.45
C LEU A 49 8.99 -7.87 12.02
N PRO A 50 9.90 -6.94 11.64
CA PRO A 50 10.47 -6.98 10.31
C PRO A 50 11.30 -8.26 10.11
N PRO A 51 11.67 -8.58 8.85
CA PRO A 51 11.55 -7.75 7.65
C PRO A 51 10.20 -7.92 6.97
N HIS A 52 9.80 -6.88 6.23
CA HIS A 52 8.54 -6.90 5.48
C HIS A 52 8.74 -6.38 4.06
N ASN A 53 7.93 -6.89 3.14
CA ASN A 53 7.84 -6.35 1.79
C ASN A 53 6.41 -6.51 1.29
N VAL A 54 6.16 -6.11 0.05
CA VAL A 54 4.84 -6.22 -0.57
C VAL A 54 5.01 -6.84 -1.94
N ILE A 55 4.46 -8.03 -2.09
CA ILE A 55 4.44 -8.76 -3.37
C ILE A 55 2.99 -8.80 -3.83
N VAL A 56 2.71 -8.17 -4.97
CA VAL A 56 1.35 -8.17 -5.53
C VAL A 56 1.17 -9.41 -6.41
N GLU A 57 0.14 -10.18 -6.11
CA GLU A 57 -0.14 -11.42 -6.84
C GLU A 57 -0.33 -11.10 -8.33
N ASP A 58 0.34 -11.87 -9.18
CA ASP A 58 0.31 -11.74 -10.64
C ASP A 58 0.88 -10.42 -11.18
N ARG A 59 1.24 -9.50 -10.31
CA ARG A 59 1.81 -8.23 -10.72
C ARG A 59 2.95 -7.83 -9.78
N PRO A 60 4.02 -8.63 -9.74
CA PRO A 60 5.15 -8.32 -8.84
C PRO A 60 5.82 -6.99 -9.17
N ASP A 61 5.63 -6.49 -10.38
CA ASP A 61 6.15 -5.18 -10.78
C ASP A 61 5.50 -4.03 -10.04
N LEU A 62 4.27 -4.22 -9.51
CA LEU A 62 3.57 -3.15 -8.81
C LEU A 62 4.03 -3.00 -7.36
N GLY A 63 4.49 -4.06 -6.75
CA GLY A 63 4.78 -4.07 -5.33
C GLY A 63 6.11 -3.44 -4.96
N HIS A 64 6.60 -3.83 -3.79
CA HIS A 64 7.89 -3.38 -3.29
C HIS A 64 8.62 -4.63 -2.79
N GLU A 65 9.43 -5.21 -3.66
CA GLU A 65 10.10 -6.48 -3.39
C GLU A 65 11.21 -6.35 -2.37
N SER A 66 11.90 -5.23 -2.36
CA SER A 66 12.99 -4.99 -1.39
C SER A 66 12.43 -5.05 0.02
N LEU A 67 13.20 -5.68 0.91
CA LEU A 67 12.79 -5.85 2.29
C LEU A 67 13.04 -4.59 3.11
N ALA A 68 12.01 -4.14 3.80
CA ALA A 68 12.14 -3.09 4.81
C ALA A 68 12.61 -3.75 6.09
N MET A 69 13.80 -3.41 6.53
CA MET A 69 14.48 -4.09 7.63
C MET A 69 14.31 -3.38 8.97
N LEU A 70 14.11 -2.08 8.96
CA LEU A 70 14.09 -1.28 10.20
C LEU A 70 12.71 -0.75 10.47
N PRO A 71 12.29 -0.70 11.74
CA PRO A 71 11.04 -0.04 12.11
C PRO A 71 11.07 1.42 11.64
N GLY A 72 9.95 1.89 11.09
CA GLY A 72 9.84 3.26 10.60
C GLY A 72 10.16 3.42 9.14
N GLU A 73 10.76 2.42 8.48
CA GLU A 73 10.92 2.49 7.03
C GLU A 73 9.56 2.49 6.35
N GLU A 74 9.44 3.25 5.27
CA GLU A 74 8.15 3.39 4.59
C GLU A 74 8.35 3.49 3.08
N PHE A 75 7.31 3.12 2.35
CA PHE A 75 7.32 3.21 0.90
C PHE A 75 5.89 3.27 0.38
N ASP A 76 5.74 3.75 -0.85
CA ASP A 76 4.44 3.87 -1.51
C ASP A 76 4.33 2.85 -2.64
N VAL A 77 3.14 2.31 -2.82
CA VAL A 77 2.81 1.46 -3.97
C VAL A 77 1.65 2.12 -4.69
N VAL A 78 1.86 2.46 -5.96
CA VAL A 78 0.86 3.15 -6.77
C VAL A 78 0.06 2.14 -7.59
N PHE A 79 -1.26 2.29 -7.59
CA PHE A 79 -2.16 1.43 -8.36
C PHE A 79 -2.90 2.29 -9.39
N ASN A 80 -2.55 2.13 -10.65
CA ASN A 80 -3.08 2.97 -11.72
C ASN A 80 -4.35 2.41 -12.35
N ASP A 81 -4.61 1.11 -12.22
CA ASP A 81 -5.73 0.47 -12.88
C ASP A 81 -6.74 -0.07 -11.89
N PRO A 82 -8.04 0.12 -12.16
CA PRO A 82 -9.07 -0.46 -11.29
C PRO A 82 -8.97 -1.98 -11.22
N GLY A 83 -9.34 -2.53 -10.08
CA GLY A 83 -9.33 -3.96 -9.86
C GLY A 83 -9.08 -4.29 -8.39
N ASP A 84 -9.09 -5.57 -8.08
CA ASP A 84 -8.78 -6.05 -6.74
C ASP A 84 -7.41 -6.72 -6.80
N TYR A 85 -6.53 -6.29 -5.90
CA TYR A 85 -5.15 -6.75 -5.88
C TYR A 85 -4.85 -7.39 -4.54
N THR A 86 -4.56 -8.70 -4.57
CA THR A 86 -4.10 -9.41 -3.40
C THR A 86 -2.59 -9.27 -3.30
N TYR A 87 -2.08 -9.04 -2.11
CA TYR A 87 -0.64 -8.94 -1.90
C TYR A 87 -0.25 -9.64 -0.61
N TRP A 88 1.03 -9.95 -0.47
CA TRP A 88 1.54 -10.59 0.73
C TRP A 88 2.96 -10.12 1.01
N CYS A 89 3.40 -10.42 2.24
CA CYS A 89 4.79 -10.24 2.65
C CYS A 89 5.50 -11.58 2.41
N ALA A 90 6.54 -11.60 1.59
CA ALA A 90 7.17 -12.86 1.20
C ALA A 90 7.69 -13.66 2.40
N PRO A 91 8.44 -13.06 3.35
CA PRO A 91 8.92 -13.85 4.50
C PRO A 91 7.81 -14.35 5.41
N HIS A 92 6.64 -13.73 5.41
CA HIS A 92 5.59 -14.07 6.37
C HIS A 92 4.28 -14.53 5.72
N LYS A 93 4.32 -14.86 4.43
CA LYS A 93 3.13 -15.33 3.74
C LYS A 93 2.56 -16.55 4.42
N GLY A 94 3.43 -17.47 4.85
CA GLY A 94 3.01 -18.69 5.52
C GLY A 94 2.33 -18.45 6.86
N ALA A 95 2.56 -17.29 7.48
CA ALA A 95 1.90 -16.90 8.71
C ALA A 95 0.59 -16.15 8.46
N GLY A 96 0.21 -15.97 7.19
CA GLY A 96 -1.04 -15.31 6.85
C GLY A 96 -0.94 -13.81 6.66
N MET A 97 0.27 -13.27 6.46
CA MET A 97 0.44 -11.83 6.24
C MET A 97 0.07 -11.49 4.80
N ILE A 98 -1.23 -11.33 4.57
CA ILE A 98 -1.84 -11.14 3.27
C ILE A 98 -2.86 -10.00 3.36
N GLY A 99 -2.93 -9.17 2.32
CA GLY A 99 -3.89 -8.07 2.27
C GLY A 99 -4.49 -7.92 0.89
N THR A 100 -5.43 -6.99 0.77
CA THR A 100 -6.11 -6.70 -0.49
C THR A 100 -6.28 -5.20 -0.66
N VAL A 101 -6.02 -4.72 -1.88
CA VAL A 101 -6.32 -3.34 -2.27
C VAL A 101 -7.42 -3.39 -3.31
N HIS A 102 -8.51 -2.69 -3.03
CA HIS A 102 -9.61 -2.51 -3.98
C HIS A 102 -9.41 -1.15 -4.66
N VAL A 103 -9.19 -1.15 -5.97
CA VAL A 103 -8.95 0.07 -6.74
C VAL A 103 -10.17 0.33 -7.59
N GLU A 104 -10.78 1.48 -7.39
CA GLU A 104 -12.00 1.88 -8.08
C GLU A 104 -11.74 2.78 -9.28
#